data_b7e74ccb7e98f25a8deda5948442280b
#
_entry.id   b7e74ccb7e98f25a8deda5948442280b
#
_cell.length_a   1.000
_cell.length_b   1.000
_cell.length_c   1.000
_cell.angle_alpha   90.00
_cell.angle_beta   90.00
_cell.angle_gamma   90.00
#
_symmetry.space_group_name_H-M   'P 1'
#
loop_
_entity.id
_entity.type
_entity.pdbx_description
1 polymer ?
#
loop_
_entity_poly.entity_id
_entity_poly.type
_entity_poly.pdbx_seq_one_letter_code
_entity_poly.pdbx_strand_id
1 'polypeptide(L)'
;MTGLTRSQAAKAMAKVLDGSVEHEGGHYDKYVVTDSKNRKWAIVYDGSINCYNANGEPASKSYSVEMNSPVLEYEDIPLLQDVVRVLRKAGGVTGPRYCAGTHIHISADDYTPQQIRNLVNIFASKEDFLWDALQVSTARESYCHKMDKQFIENERAVSALLEQPICDLQSAQLFSARAL
;
A
#
# COMPACT_ATOMS: atom_id res chain seq x y z
N MET A 1 7.59 4.70 -3.26
CA MET A 1 9.05 4.54 -3.48
C MET A 1 9.62 5.73 -4.21
N THR A 2 10.95 5.87 -4.18
CA THR A 2 11.71 6.87 -4.95
C THR A 2 12.94 6.21 -5.59
N GLY A 3 13.89 6.96 -6.15
CA GLY A 3 15.10 6.43 -6.81
C GLY A 3 14.95 6.22 -8.32
N LEU A 4 13.71 6.10 -8.81
CA LEU A 4 13.35 6.02 -10.22
C LEU A 4 12.11 6.89 -10.48
N THR A 5 11.90 7.24 -11.74
CA THR A 5 10.69 8.00 -12.15
C THR A 5 9.49 7.08 -12.38
N ARG A 6 8.28 7.63 -12.35
CA ARG A 6 7.05 6.89 -12.70
C ARG A 6 7.13 6.21 -14.06
N SER A 7 7.65 6.92 -15.06
CA SER A 7 7.85 6.34 -16.40
C SER A 7 8.82 5.15 -16.40
N GLN A 8 9.91 5.24 -15.63
CA GLN A 8 10.87 4.13 -15.49
C GLN A 8 10.23 2.95 -14.74
N ALA A 9 9.46 3.22 -13.69
CA ALA A 9 8.72 2.21 -12.96
C ALA A 9 7.73 1.48 -13.86
N ALA A 10 6.92 2.21 -14.63
CA ALA A 10 5.94 1.62 -15.56
C ALA A 10 6.60 0.72 -16.60
N LYS A 11 7.70 1.19 -17.22
CA LYS A 11 8.47 0.40 -18.19
C LYS A 11 9.12 -0.85 -17.59
N ALA A 12 9.59 -0.76 -16.34
CA ALA A 12 10.15 -1.92 -15.64
C ALA A 12 9.07 -2.96 -15.33
N MET A 13 7.91 -2.51 -14.84
CA MET A 13 6.77 -3.38 -14.54
C MET A 13 6.20 -4.07 -15.78
N ALA A 14 6.07 -3.34 -16.90
CA ALA A 14 5.54 -3.89 -18.14
C ALA A 14 6.31 -5.12 -18.65
N LYS A 15 7.63 -5.17 -18.39
CA LYS A 15 8.46 -6.33 -18.79
C LYS A 15 8.12 -7.60 -17.99
N VAL A 16 7.75 -7.47 -16.72
CA VAL A 16 7.40 -8.60 -15.83
C VAL A 16 5.94 -9.00 -16.00
N LEU A 17 5.09 -8.00 -16.25
CA LEU A 17 3.65 -8.19 -16.42
C LEU A 17 3.28 -8.65 -17.86
N ASP A 18 4.27 -8.76 -18.73
CA ASP A 18 4.07 -8.99 -20.18
C ASP A 18 2.97 -8.06 -20.73
N GLY A 19 3.12 -6.78 -20.41
CA GLY A 19 2.06 -5.80 -20.54
C GLY A 19 2.44 -4.56 -21.35
N SER A 20 1.45 -3.71 -21.58
CA SER A 20 1.59 -2.42 -22.26
C SER A 20 1.54 -1.26 -21.26
N VAL A 21 2.24 -0.17 -21.59
CA VAL A 21 2.27 1.06 -20.79
C VAL A 21 1.48 2.14 -21.48
N GLU A 22 0.60 2.81 -20.74
CA GLU A 22 -0.11 4.01 -21.15
C GLU A 22 0.18 5.14 -20.16
N HIS A 23 0.41 6.36 -20.65
CA HIS A 23 0.53 7.56 -19.84
C HIS A 23 -0.80 8.33 -19.90
N GLU A 24 -1.63 8.18 -18.88
CA GLU A 24 -2.91 8.88 -18.76
C GLU A 24 -2.73 10.35 -18.30
N GLY A 25 -1.61 10.68 -17.64
CA GLY A 25 -1.33 12.03 -17.15
C GLY A 25 -2.23 12.45 -15.98
N GLY A 26 -2.81 13.64 -16.09
CA GLY A 26 -3.69 14.21 -15.07
C GLY A 26 -2.95 14.73 -13.83
N HIS A 27 -3.70 15.04 -12.77
CA HIS A 27 -3.17 15.62 -11.54
C HIS A 27 -2.12 14.74 -10.84
N TYR A 28 -2.27 13.42 -10.95
CA TYR A 28 -1.35 12.45 -10.35
C TYR A 28 -0.27 11.96 -11.33
N ASP A 29 -0.17 12.56 -12.52
CA ASP A 29 0.77 12.15 -13.59
C ASP A 29 0.82 10.62 -13.72
N LYS A 30 -0.37 10.05 -13.95
CA LYS A 30 -0.67 8.62 -13.86
C LYS A 30 -0.14 7.85 -15.07
N TYR A 31 0.54 6.75 -14.81
CA TYR A 31 0.85 5.71 -15.77
C TYR A 31 0.04 4.47 -15.44
N VAL A 32 -0.42 3.76 -16.47
CA VAL A 32 -1.11 2.48 -16.33
C VAL A 32 -0.32 1.41 -17.06
N VAL A 33 -0.11 0.29 -16.40
CA VAL A 33 0.40 -0.92 -17.02
C VAL A 33 -0.74 -1.93 -17.08
N THR A 34 -1.11 -2.33 -18.27
CA THR A 34 -2.12 -3.39 -18.48
C THR A 34 -1.38 -4.70 -18.62
N ASP A 35 -1.63 -5.66 -17.71
CA ASP A 35 -0.96 -6.96 -17.70
C ASP A 35 -1.57 -7.94 -18.72
N SER A 36 -0.99 -9.13 -18.88
CA SER A 36 -1.44 -10.18 -19.80
C SER A 36 -2.84 -10.72 -19.49
N LYS A 37 -3.35 -10.50 -18.27
CA LYS A 37 -4.73 -10.80 -17.87
C LYS A 37 -5.69 -9.61 -18.04
N ASN A 38 -5.26 -8.55 -18.73
CA ASN A 38 -6.01 -7.30 -18.94
C ASN A 38 -6.35 -6.56 -17.64
N ARG A 39 -5.56 -6.74 -16.56
CA ARG A 39 -5.71 -6.01 -15.30
C ARG A 39 -4.84 -4.76 -15.34
N LYS A 40 -5.32 -3.69 -14.71
CA LYS A 40 -4.65 -2.38 -14.71
C LYS A 40 -3.88 -2.16 -13.42
N TRP A 41 -2.58 -1.97 -13.54
CA TRP A 41 -1.66 -1.54 -12.48
C TRP A 41 -1.42 -0.05 -12.66
N ALA A 42 -1.67 0.74 -11.63
CA ALA A 42 -1.48 2.18 -11.70
C ALA A 42 -0.17 2.59 -11.02
N ILE A 43 0.52 3.55 -11.62
CA ILE A 43 1.70 4.21 -11.04
C ILE A 43 1.38 5.68 -10.98
N VAL A 44 1.32 6.23 -9.77
CA VAL A 44 0.84 7.59 -9.50
C VAL A 44 1.83 8.39 -8.66
N TYR A 45 1.63 9.70 -8.65
CA TYR A 45 2.29 10.62 -7.74
C TYR A 45 1.70 10.52 -6.34
N ASP A 46 2.55 10.40 -5.32
CA ASP A 46 2.21 10.53 -3.90
C ASP A 46 2.98 11.71 -3.30
N GLY A 47 2.22 12.69 -2.79
CA GLY A 47 2.78 13.92 -2.22
C GLY A 47 3.55 13.73 -0.92
N SER A 48 3.38 12.61 -0.24
CA SER A 48 4.05 12.30 1.03
C SER A 48 5.49 11.79 0.85
N ILE A 49 5.86 11.35 -0.36
CA ILE A 49 7.15 10.75 -0.63
C ILE A 49 8.24 11.81 -0.77
N ASN A 50 9.30 11.68 0.02
CA ASN A 50 10.53 12.44 -0.16
C ASN A 50 11.29 11.92 -1.39
N CYS A 51 11.40 12.79 -2.42
CA CYS A 51 11.92 12.42 -3.73
C CYS A 51 13.44 12.48 -3.78
N TYR A 52 14.06 11.37 -4.21
CA TYR A 52 15.49 11.26 -4.46
C TYR A 52 15.75 10.57 -5.81
N ASN A 53 16.85 10.92 -6.47
CA ASN A 53 17.29 10.24 -7.69
C ASN A 53 18.06 8.94 -7.37
N ALA A 54 18.53 8.26 -8.40
CA ALA A 54 19.30 7.02 -8.26
C ALA A 54 20.64 7.19 -7.48
N ASN A 55 21.17 8.41 -7.44
CA ASN A 55 22.41 8.74 -6.70
C ASN A 55 22.14 9.09 -5.23
N GLY A 56 20.87 9.10 -4.79
CA GLY A 56 20.48 9.49 -3.44
C GLY A 56 20.47 11.00 -3.20
N GLU A 57 20.41 11.81 -4.24
CA GLU A 57 20.29 13.27 -4.18
C GLU A 57 18.81 13.68 -4.25
N PRO A 58 18.43 14.81 -3.62
CA PRO A 58 17.07 15.34 -3.74
C PRO A 58 16.66 15.52 -5.21
N ALA A 59 15.45 15.14 -5.55
CA ALA A 59 14.99 15.11 -6.92
C ALA A 59 13.58 15.70 -7.08
N SER A 60 13.16 15.90 -8.33
CA SER A 60 11.84 16.41 -8.66
C SER A 60 10.72 15.43 -8.30
N LYS A 61 9.47 15.93 -8.27
CA LYS A 61 8.27 15.13 -8.00
C LYS A 61 8.03 13.97 -8.98
N SER A 62 8.72 13.92 -10.12
CA SER A 62 8.68 12.78 -11.04
C SER A 62 9.25 11.49 -10.43
N TYR A 63 10.08 11.61 -9.37
CA TYR A 63 10.66 10.52 -8.59
C TYR A 63 9.76 10.07 -7.41
N SER A 64 8.60 10.66 -7.24
CA SER A 64 7.57 10.11 -6.35
C SER A 64 6.80 9.03 -7.10
N VAL A 65 6.86 7.80 -6.60
CA VAL A 65 6.25 6.63 -7.24
C VAL A 65 5.44 5.86 -6.21
N GLU A 66 4.15 5.88 -6.38
CA GLU A 66 3.22 4.98 -5.71
C GLU A 66 2.71 3.97 -6.74
N MET A 67 2.81 2.68 -6.44
CA MET A 67 2.32 1.61 -7.27
C MET A 67 1.07 1.00 -6.64
N ASN A 68 -0.04 1.04 -7.37
CA ASN A 68 -1.31 0.45 -6.98
C ASN A 68 -1.57 -0.78 -7.83
N SER A 69 -1.69 -1.95 -7.19
CA SER A 69 -2.06 -3.19 -7.88
C SER A 69 -3.56 -3.20 -8.20
N PRO A 70 -4.00 -3.96 -9.19
CA PRO A 70 -5.39 -4.40 -9.27
C PRO A 70 -5.74 -5.29 -8.06
N VAL A 71 -6.98 -5.73 -7.96
CA VAL A 71 -7.35 -6.80 -7.04
C VAL A 71 -6.55 -8.04 -7.40
N LEU A 72 -5.86 -8.60 -6.40
CA LEU A 72 -5.00 -9.78 -6.54
C LEU A 72 -5.56 -10.92 -5.70
N GLU A 73 -5.43 -12.13 -6.21
CA GLU A 73 -5.70 -13.37 -5.49
C GLU A 73 -4.40 -13.91 -4.85
N TYR A 74 -4.53 -14.92 -4.00
CA TYR A 74 -3.37 -15.51 -3.33
C TYR A 74 -2.34 -16.05 -4.32
N GLU A 75 -2.79 -16.60 -5.43
CA GLU A 75 -1.96 -17.14 -6.52
C GLU A 75 -1.17 -16.06 -7.28
N ASP A 76 -1.56 -14.79 -7.15
CA ASP A 76 -0.85 -13.66 -7.74
C ASP A 76 0.34 -13.15 -6.87
N ILE A 77 0.51 -13.67 -5.65
CA ILE A 77 1.60 -13.26 -4.76
C ILE A 77 2.99 -13.39 -5.42
N PRO A 78 3.33 -14.48 -6.14
CA PRO A 78 4.61 -14.57 -6.85
C PRO A 78 4.78 -13.45 -7.90
N LEU A 79 3.72 -13.12 -8.65
CA LEU A 79 3.75 -12.04 -9.63
C LEU A 79 3.99 -10.68 -8.95
N LEU A 80 3.31 -10.40 -7.83
CA LEU A 80 3.52 -9.19 -7.05
C LEU A 80 4.97 -9.09 -6.56
N GLN A 81 5.55 -10.21 -6.09
CA GLN A 81 6.95 -10.26 -5.67
C GLN A 81 7.89 -9.95 -6.83
N ASP A 82 7.61 -10.46 -8.03
CA ASP A 82 8.43 -10.17 -9.22
C ASP A 82 8.34 -8.71 -9.64
N VAL A 83 7.15 -8.10 -9.57
CA VAL A 83 6.96 -6.66 -9.77
C VAL A 83 7.81 -5.86 -8.77
N VAL A 84 7.76 -6.19 -7.47
CA VAL A 84 8.58 -5.50 -6.47
C VAL A 84 10.07 -5.69 -6.73
N ARG A 85 10.51 -6.91 -7.09
CA ARG A 85 11.92 -7.20 -7.41
C ARG A 85 12.42 -6.39 -8.60
N VAL A 86 11.62 -6.27 -9.67
CA VAL A 86 12.04 -5.51 -10.84
C VAL A 86 12.10 -4.02 -10.57
N LEU A 87 11.18 -3.47 -9.79
CA LEU A 87 11.22 -2.08 -9.35
C LEU A 87 12.47 -1.78 -8.52
N ARG A 88 12.83 -2.66 -7.58
CA ARG A 88 14.06 -2.53 -6.79
C ARG A 88 15.32 -2.62 -7.65
N LYS A 89 15.36 -3.57 -8.61
CA LYS A 89 16.47 -3.70 -9.57
C LYS A 89 16.61 -2.47 -10.47
N ALA A 90 15.50 -1.79 -10.77
CA ALA A 90 15.49 -0.54 -11.55
C ALA A 90 15.92 0.69 -10.75
N GLY A 91 16.28 0.53 -9.47
CA GLY A 91 16.76 1.61 -8.61
C GLY A 91 15.70 2.13 -7.61
N GLY A 92 14.54 1.50 -7.56
CA GLY A 92 13.49 1.85 -6.59
C GLY A 92 13.93 1.60 -5.15
N VAL A 93 13.81 2.62 -4.30
CA VAL A 93 14.12 2.56 -2.87
C VAL A 93 12.91 2.96 -2.04
N THR A 94 12.77 2.34 -0.88
CA THR A 94 11.74 2.61 0.11
C THR A 94 12.39 2.80 1.48
N GLY A 95 11.64 3.27 2.42
CA GLY A 95 12.15 3.38 3.78
C GLY A 95 11.70 4.64 4.52
N PRO A 96 11.96 4.76 5.84
CA PRO A 96 11.53 5.90 6.65
C PRO A 96 12.04 7.23 6.13
N ARG A 97 13.30 7.27 5.69
CA ARG A 97 13.93 8.46 5.08
C ARG A 97 13.12 9.01 3.91
N TYR A 98 12.47 8.12 3.17
CA TYR A 98 11.73 8.46 1.94
C TYR A 98 10.23 8.65 2.19
N CYS A 99 9.76 8.49 3.43
CA CYS A 99 8.34 8.52 3.78
C CYS A 99 7.48 7.54 2.94
N ALA A 100 8.09 6.46 2.45
CA ALA A 100 7.39 5.46 1.65
C ALA A 100 6.90 4.30 2.53
N GLY A 101 5.62 3.96 2.42
CA GLY A 101 4.97 2.86 3.13
C GLY A 101 4.32 1.86 2.18
N THR A 102 3.77 0.80 2.74
CA THR A 102 2.96 -0.19 2.03
C THR A 102 1.56 -0.20 2.63
N HIS A 103 0.54 -0.16 1.79
CA HIS A 103 -0.87 -0.30 2.15
C HIS A 103 -1.37 -1.63 1.62
N ILE A 104 -2.08 -2.39 2.45
CA ILE A 104 -2.73 -3.64 2.06
C ILE A 104 -4.22 -3.47 2.32
N HIS A 105 -5.02 -3.55 1.25
CA HIS A 105 -6.47 -3.52 1.31
C HIS A 105 -6.99 -4.94 1.13
N ILE A 106 -7.86 -5.37 2.04
CA ILE A 106 -8.52 -6.68 1.99
C ILE A 106 -10.01 -6.41 1.88
N SER A 107 -10.70 -7.09 0.94
CA SER A 107 -12.16 -7.01 0.87
C SER A 107 -12.79 -7.56 2.14
N ALA A 108 -13.80 -6.86 2.64
CA ALA A 108 -14.60 -7.27 3.78
C ALA A 108 -16.08 -7.50 3.41
N ASP A 109 -16.39 -7.52 2.11
CA ASP A 109 -17.78 -7.58 1.61
C ASP A 109 -18.52 -8.82 2.09
N ASP A 110 -17.82 -9.94 2.25
CA ASP A 110 -18.39 -11.22 2.72
C ASP A 110 -18.23 -11.45 4.24
N TYR A 111 -17.69 -10.47 4.98
CA TYR A 111 -17.45 -10.64 6.41
C TYR A 111 -18.72 -10.38 7.21
N THR A 112 -19.05 -11.33 8.07
CA THR A 112 -20.08 -11.11 9.09
C THR A 112 -19.56 -10.16 10.19
N PRO A 113 -20.45 -9.45 10.91
CA PRO A 113 -20.06 -8.60 12.03
C PRO A 113 -19.19 -9.34 13.07
N GLN A 114 -19.46 -10.61 13.31
CA GLN A 114 -18.67 -11.44 14.22
C GLN A 114 -17.25 -11.67 13.71
N GLN A 115 -17.07 -11.88 12.40
CA GLN A 115 -15.74 -12.05 11.79
C GLN A 115 -14.94 -10.77 11.87
N ILE A 116 -15.56 -9.59 11.62
CA ILE A 116 -14.93 -8.29 11.76
C ILE A 116 -14.49 -8.07 13.21
N ARG A 117 -15.36 -8.34 14.19
CA ARG A 117 -15.01 -8.27 15.63
C ARG A 117 -13.81 -9.16 15.95
N ASN A 118 -13.83 -10.41 15.49
CA ASN A 118 -12.73 -11.34 15.72
C ASN A 118 -11.42 -10.83 15.10
N LEU A 119 -11.49 -10.29 13.89
CA LEU A 119 -10.33 -9.70 13.20
C LEU A 119 -9.75 -8.54 14.02
N VAL A 120 -10.58 -7.59 14.44
CA VAL A 120 -10.18 -6.45 15.28
C VAL A 120 -9.52 -6.93 16.58
N ASN A 121 -10.12 -7.89 17.27
CA ASN A 121 -9.57 -8.44 18.51
C ASN A 121 -8.23 -9.16 18.30
N ILE A 122 -8.08 -9.92 17.21
CA ILE A 122 -6.81 -10.60 16.87
C ILE A 122 -5.74 -9.55 16.63
N PHE A 123 -6.00 -8.53 15.81
CA PHE A 123 -5.04 -7.48 15.53
C PHE A 123 -4.67 -6.71 16.79
N ALA A 124 -5.65 -6.26 17.58
CA ALA A 124 -5.42 -5.56 18.83
C ALA A 124 -4.55 -6.36 19.82
N SER A 125 -4.81 -7.67 19.94
CA SER A 125 -4.06 -8.54 20.86
C SER A 125 -2.64 -8.85 20.38
N LYS A 126 -2.35 -8.70 19.08
CA LYS A 126 -1.06 -9.01 18.44
C LYS A 126 -0.34 -7.78 17.90
N GLU A 127 -0.86 -6.61 18.14
CA GLU A 127 -0.41 -5.36 17.54
C GLU A 127 1.08 -5.08 17.81
N ASP A 128 1.52 -5.22 19.06
CA ASP A 128 2.93 -5.01 19.42
C ASP A 128 3.84 -5.99 18.68
N PHE A 129 3.45 -7.26 18.61
CA PHE A 129 4.18 -8.28 17.85
C PHE A 129 4.24 -7.95 16.36
N LEU A 130 3.10 -7.55 15.76
CA LEU A 130 3.05 -7.17 14.34
C LEU A 130 3.88 -5.93 14.07
N TRP A 131 3.85 -4.95 14.99
CA TRP A 131 4.64 -3.73 14.91
C TRP A 131 6.13 -4.02 14.86
N ASP A 132 6.60 -4.87 15.75
CA ASP A 132 7.99 -5.29 15.82
C ASP A 132 8.39 -6.17 14.63
N ALA A 133 7.56 -7.16 14.26
CA ALA A 133 7.83 -8.06 13.15
C ALA A 133 7.89 -7.35 11.80
N LEU A 134 7.03 -6.34 11.59
CA LEU A 134 7.00 -5.52 10.38
C LEU A 134 7.96 -4.33 10.45
N GLN A 135 8.66 -4.15 11.57
CA GLN A 135 9.61 -3.04 11.79
C GLN A 135 8.99 -1.67 11.47
N VAL A 136 7.76 -1.43 11.93
CA VAL A 136 7.08 -0.16 11.70
C VAL A 136 7.88 0.96 12.35
N SER A 137 8.29 1.93 11.55
CA SER A 137 9.11 3.04 12.02
C SER A 137 8.29 4.03 12.84
N THR A 138 8.82 4.47 13.99
CA THR A 138 8.23 5.53 14.83
C THR A 138 8.01 6.84 14.05
N ALA A 139 8.85 7.13 13.04
CA ALA A 139 8.65 8.28 12.14
C ALA A 139 7.36 8.18 11.30
N ARG A 140 6.71 7.03 11.27
CA ARG A 140 5.44 6.79 10.56
C ARG A 140 4.23 6.72 11.48
N GLU A 141 4.40 6.89 12.79
CA GLU A 141 3.29 6.82 13.77
C GLU A 141 2.15 7.79 13.46
N SER A 142 2.45 8.95 12.85
CA SER A 142 1.42 9.89 12.39
C SER A 142 0.54 9.37 11.24
N TYR A 143 0.96 8.30 10.56
CA TYR A 143 0.24 7.64 9.46
C TYR A 143 -0.22 6.23 9.80
N CYS A 144 0.46 5.58 10.76
CA CYS A 144 0.20 4.21 11.19
C CYS A 144 -0.01 4.22 12.68
N HIS A 145 -1.25 4.39 13.12
CA HIS A 145 -1.58 4.36 14.54
C HIS A 145 -1.86 2.93 14.99
N LYS A 146 -1.44 2.62 16.21
CA LYS A 146 -1.96 1.46 16.91
C LYS A 146 -3.44 1.64 17.19
N MET A 147 -4.17 0.55 17.32
CA MET A 147 -5.58 0.59 17.67
C MET A 147 -5.76 1.28 19.02
N ASP A 148 -6.72 2.19 19.10
CA ASP A 148 -7.08 2.81 20.36
C ASP A 148 -7.68 1.74 21.28
N LYS A 149 -7.04 1.52 22.45
CA LYS A 149 -7.51 0.57 23.46
C LYS A 149 -8.92 0.91 23.94
N GLN A 150 -9.23 2.20 24.05
CA GLN A 150 -10.55 2.67 24.45
C GLN A 150 -11.62 2.31 23.41
N PHE A 151 -11.25 2.28 22.11
CA PHE A 151 -12.13 1.80 21.04
C PHE A 151 -12.45 0.31 21.18
N ILE A 152 -11.47 -0.50 21.60
CA ILE A 152 -11.62 -1.95 21.77
C ILE A 152 -12.44 -2.27 23.02
N GLU A 153 -12.23 -1.51 24.10
CA GLU A 153 -12.92 -1.67 25.38
C GLU A 153 -14.37 -1.17 25.33
N ASN A 154 -14.68 -0.27 24.39
CA ASN A 154 -16.02 0.29 24.26
C ASN A 154 -16.91 -0.59 23.38
N GLU A 155 -17.61 -1.55 23.99
CA GLU A 155 -18.56 -2.44 23.30
C GLU A 155 -19.63 -1.69 22.47
N ARG A 156 -20.01 -0.47 22.89
CA ARG A 156 -20.95 0.37 22.15
C ARG A 156 -20.35 0.89 20.86
N ALA A 157 -19.07 1.27 20.84
CA ALA A 157 -18.39 1.72 19.64
C ALA A 157 -18.21 0.56 18.64
N VAL A 158 -17.88 -0.62 19.12
CA VAL A 158 -17.81 -1.83 18.27
C VAL A 158 -19.17 -2.20 17.73
N SER A 159 -20.23 -2.13 18.56
CA SER A 159 -21.61 -2.39 18.11
C SER A 159 -22.08 -1.35 17.08
N ALA A 160 -21.78 -0.08 17.28
CA ALA A 160 -22.12 0.99 16.34
C ALA A 160 -21.40 0.82 14.98
N LEU A 161 -20.15 0.35 14.99
CA LEU A 161 -19.40 -0.01 13.79
C LEU A 161 -20.03 -1.18 13.04
N LEU A 162 -20.58 -2.15 13.77
CA LEU A 162 -21.23 -3.33 13.21
C LEU A 162 -22.66 -3.05 12.70
N GLU A 163 -23.25 -1.95 13.12
CA GLU A 163 -24.58 -1.49 12.67
C GLU A 163 -24.48 -0.56 11.44
N GLN A 164 -23.27 -0.04 11.13
CA GLN A 164 -23.06 0.78 9.93
C GLN A 164 -22.89 -0.09 8.68
N PRO A 165 -23.39 0.36 7.52
CA PRO A 165 -23.13 -0.31 6.26
C PRO A 165 -21.62 -0.43 6.01
N ILE A 166 -21.15 -1.59 5.59
CA ILE A 166 -19.73 -1.93 5.36
C ILE A 166 -19.06 -0.96 4.38
N CYS A 167 -19.83 -0.30 3.50
CA CYS A 167 -19.33 0.72 2.58
C CYS A 167 -18.62 1.91 3.27
N ASP A 168 -18.95 2.22 4.52
CA ASP A 168 -18.31 3.33 5.25
C ASP A 168 -16.98 2.91 5.92
N LEU A 169 -16.72 1.60 6.03
CA LEU A 169 -15.46 1.06 6.56
C LEU A 169 -14.31 1.04 5.55
N GLN A 170 -14.60 1.23 4.25
CA GLN A 170 -13.58 1.27 3.19
C GLN A 170 -12.60 2.45 3.33
N SER A 171 -12.95 3.47 4.12
CA SER A 171 -12.06 4.60 4.42
C SER A 171 -11.16 4.38 5.64
N ALA A 172 -11.40 3.34 6.43
CA ALA A 172 -10.54 3.01 7.55
C ALA A 172 -9.24 2.35 7.02
N GLN A 173 -8.18 3.13 6.97
CA GLN A 173 -6.82 2.63 6.71
C GLN A 173 -6.39 1.70 7.84
N LEU A 174 -6.72 0.41 7.70
CA LEU A 174 -6.50 -0.57 8.77
C LEU A 174 -5.03 -0.90 8.99
N PHE A 175 -4.17 -0.81 8.00
CA PHE A 175 -2.73 -1.06 8.17
C PHE A 175 -1.86 -0.37 7.12
N SER A 176 -0.81 0.29 7.56
CA SER A 176 0.31 0.66 6.73
C SER A 176 1.54 -0.11 7.24
N ALA A 177 1.90 -1.18 6.57
CA ALA A 177 3.08 -1.97 6.87
C ALA A 177 4.20 -1.69 5.87
N ARG A 178 5.44 -1.82 6.31
CA ARG A 178 6.62 -1.61 5.49
C ARG A 178 7.01 -2.90 4.78
N ALA A 179 7.14 -2.88 3.46
CA ALA A 179 7.89 -3.92 2.76
C ALA A 179 9.39 -3.65 2.89
N LEU A 180 10.12 -4.67 3.28
CA LEU A 180 11.59 -4.71 3.32
C LEU A 180 12.23 -4.58 1.93
#